data_42d080d3874480c2d2af4f6d6b9d4eb6
#
_entry.id   42d080d3874480c2d2af4f6d6b9d4eb6
#
_cell.length_a   1.000
_cell.length_b   1.000
_cell.length_c   1.000
_cell.angle_alpha   90.00
_cell.angle_beta   90.00
_cell.angle_gamma   90.00
#
_symmetry.space_group_name_H-M   'P 1'
#
loop_
_entity.id
_entity.type
_entity.pdbx_description
1 polymer ?
#
loop_
_entity_poly.entity_id
_entity_poly.type
_entity_poly.pdbx_seq_one_letter_code
_entity_poly.pdbx_strand_id
1 'polypeptide(L)'
;GIHTGPVTASYYGRKKISYDLKGDTVHIATRIASASEVGEINISIMTHELVKQYFNCDYNGTIPVKYKGNMEMLRIKRIKPGYAVNRREGRKPNSIFMIKYLLRQFTDLQEMILDRLEKELPAHLYYHNVKHTIDVINQAELIGYGEGVDDEAVLLLKTAALFHDAGHMIGYDNHEFYGTQLAKEYLPAFKYNQEQIDRICDLIMATQTPPNPENLLEKIMCDADLDYLGRSDFIPVSNTLYEELKEQDKINDLNEWNKLQLKFISRHQYFTETALSLREVNKQKQIERIKSLIEGNGDASKSTS
;
A
#
# COMPACT_ATOMS: atom_id res chain seq x y z
N GLY A 1 17.23 25.79 7.24
CA GLY A 1 16.66 25.38 8.54
C GLY A 1 15.50 24.44 8.35
N ILE A 2 15.42 23.37 9.16
CA ILE A 2 14.33 22.39 9.09
C ILE A 2 13.72 22.23 10.49
N HIS A 3 12.39 22.32 10.56
CA HIS A 3 11.62 22.04 11.76
C HIS A 3 10.37 21.22 11.38
N THR A 4 10.00 20.28 12.24
CA THR A 4 8.85 19.42 12.03
C THR A 4 7.74 19.79 13.03
N GLY A 5 6.53 20.01 12.54
CA GLY A 5 5.36 20.34 13.35
C GLY A 5 4.15 20.67 12.47
N PRO A 6 2.98 20.94 13.06
CA PRO A 6 1.78 21.27 12.33
C PRO A 6 1.90 22.62 11.62
N VAL A 7 1.32 22.70 10.41
CA VAL A 7 1.20 23.92 9.60
C VAL A 7 -0.24 24.08 9.13
N THR A 8 -0.66 25.33 8.94
CA THR A 8 -1.93 25.66 8.29
C THR A 8 -1.63 26.16 6.89
N ALA A 9 -2.17 25.48 5.87
CA ALA A 9 -2.09 25.91 4.48
C ALA A 9 -3.35 26.67 4.07
N SER A 10 -3.18 27.83 3.45
CA SER A 10 -4.26 28.63 2.87
C SER A 10 -4.05 28.71 1.34
N TYR A 11 -5.14 28.58 0.59
CA TYR A 11 -5.14 28.62 -0.86
C TYR A 11 -5.74 29.93 -1.35
N TYR A 12 -5.09 30.60 -2.28
CA TYR A 12 -5.58 31.86 -2.88
C TYR A 12 -5.53 31.78 -4.40
N GLY A 13 -6.58 32.35 -5.03
CA GLY A 13 -6.65 32.56 -6.47
C GLY A 13 -7.46 31.51 -7.24
N ARG A 14 -8.16 32.00 -8.30
CA ARG A 14 -8.99 31.15 -9.19
C ARG A 14 -8.25 30.64 -10.44
N LYS A 15 -7.24 31.37 -10.94
CA LYS A 15 -6.48 31.03 -12.15
C LYS A 15 -5.04 30.63 -11.87
N LYS A 16 -4.44 31.10 -10.79
CA LYS A 16 -3.12 30.71 -10.31
C LYS A 16 -3.23 30.45 -8.81
N ILE A 17 -3.03 29.20 -8.42
CA ILE A 17 -3.11 28.79 -7.02
C ILE A 17 -1.80 29.22 -6.36
N SER A 18 -1.90 30.03 -5.32
CA SER A 18 -0.82 30.38 -4.41
C SER A 18 -1.09 29.76 -3.05
N TYR A 19 -0.03 29.29 -2.40
CA TYR A 19 -0.10 28.74 -1.04
C TYR A 19 0.50 29.73 -0.07
N ASP A 20 -0.14 29.90 1.07
CA ASP A 20 0.43 30.58 2.23
C ASP A 20 0.46 29.59 3.40
N LEU A 21 1.66 29.34 3.94
CA LEU A 21 1.88 28.44 5.07
C LEU A 21 2.04 29.26 6.33
N LYS A 22 1.20 29.00 7.34
CA LYS A 22 1.18 29.70 8.62
C LYS A 22 1.37 28.73 9.79
N GLY A 23 1.87 29.26 10.89
CA GLY A 23 2.01 28.57 12.17
C GLY A 23 3.40 28.69 12.76
N ASP A 24 3.53 28.32 14.03
CA ASP A 24 4.78 28.35 14.78
C ASP A 24 5.89 27.55 14.09
N THR A 25 5.52 26.44 13.44
CA THR A 25 6.45 25.56 12.70
C THR A 25 7.20 26.33 11.61
N VAL A 26 6.50 27.18 10.85
CA VAL A 26 7.11 28.01 9.80
C VAL A 26 8.06 29.03 10.41
N HIS A 27 7.65 29.69 11.47
CA HIS A 27 8.50 30.68 12.17
C HIS A 27 9.75 30.06 12.78
N ILE A 28 9.63 28.87 13.37
CA ILE A 28 10.78 28.15 13.95
C ILE A 28 11.75 27.74 12.84
N ALA A 29 11.25 27.14 11.73
CA ALA A 29 12.08 26.76 10.60
C ALA A 29 12.83 27.96 10.02
N THR A 30 12.18 29.12 9.88
CA THR A 30 12.79 30.38 9.43
C THR A 30 13.89 30.85 10.39
N ARG A 31 13.67 30.78 11.70
CA ARG A 31 14.68 31.15 12.69
C ARG A 31 15.91 30.22 12.67
N ILE A 32 15.68 28.91 12.54
CA ILE A 32 16.77 27.93 12.36
C ILE A 32 17.57 28.26 11.10
N ALA A 33 16.88 28.57 9.99
CA ALA A 33 17.54 28.95 8.74
C ALA A 33 18.40 30.23 8.91
N SER A 34 17.85 31.25 9.59
CA SER A 34 18.57 32.51 9.85
C SER A 34 19.77 32.35 10.79
N ALA A 35 19.78 31.31 11.63
CA ALA A 35 20.90 30.98 12.53
C ALA A 35 21.89 29.99 11.89
N SER A 36 21.68 29.59 10.65
CA SER A 36 22.51 28.62 9.93
C SER A 36 23.61 29.34 9.12
N GLU A 37 24.79 28.75 9.03
CA GLU A 37 25.82 29.18 8.09
C GLU A 37 25.49 28.72 6.67
N VAL A 38 26.04 29.44 5.68
CA VAL A 38 25.82 29.10 4.26
C VAL A 38 26.38 27.70 3.95
N GLY A 39 25.56 26.86 3.33
CA GLY A 39 25.95 25.50 2.98
C GLY A 39 25.76 24.49 4.10
N GLU A 40 25.22 24.86 5.26
CA GLU A 40 24.90 23.97 6.36
C GLU A 40 23.40 23.71 6.45
N ILE A 41 23.06 22.54 6.96
CA ILE A 41 21.67 22.16 7.26
C ILE A 41 21.53 22.04 8.77
N ASN A 42 20.77 22.97 9.37
CA ASN A 42 20.42 22.93 10.77
C ASN A 42 18.98 22.45 10.95
N ILE A 43 18.77 21.65 11.97
CA ILE A 43 17.48 21.05 12.32
C ILE A 43 17.15 21.31 13.79
N SER A 44 15.87 21.38 14.11
CA SER A 44 15.43 21.41 15.52
C SER A 44 15.64 20.05 16.19
N ILE A 45 15.64 20.04 17.52
CA ILE A 45 15.62 18.80 18.32
C ILE A 45 14.44 17.89 17.94
N MET A 46 13.27 18.46 17.62
CA MET A 46 12.09 17.71 17.19
C MET A 46 12.36 16.95 15.87
N THR A 47 12.96 17.63 14.89
CA THR A 47 13.35 16.99 13.62
C THR A 47 14.45 15.97 13.82
N HIS A 48 15.44 16.28 14.71
CA HIS A 48 16.53 15.36 15.04
C HIS A 48 16.00 14.01 15.56
N GLU A 49 15.02 14.00 16.45
CA GLU A 49 14.43 12.77 16.98
C GLU A 49 13.88 11.85 15.87
N LEU A 50 13.34 12.40 14.80
CA LEU A 50 12.82 11.65 13.66
C LEU A 50 13.91 11.10 12.73
N VAL A 51 15.07 11.78 12.65
CA VAL A 51 16.12 11.45 11.66
C VAL A 51 17.42 10.95 12.29
N LYS A 52 17.57 10.95 13.60
CA LYS A 52 18.81 10.59 14.34
C LYS A 52 19.34 9.19 14.00
N GLN A 53 18.48 8.26 13.58
CA GLN A 53 18.90 6.93 13.16
C GLN A 53 19.66 6.92 11.83
N TYR A 54 19.44 7.93 10.97
CA TYR A 54 20.01 8.01 9.62
C TYR A 54 21.19 8.95 9.50
N PHE A 55 21.25 10.01 10.35
CA PHE A 55 22.23 11.09 10.24
C PHE A 55 23.09 11.21 11.49
N ASN A 56 24.34 11.59 11.29
CA ASN A 56 25.20 12.11 12.34
C ASN A 56 24.97 13.62 12.43
N CYS A 57 24.64 14.10 13.62
CA CYS A 57 24.38 15.50 13.91
C CYS A 57 25.24 15.97 15.06
N ASP A 58 25.68 17.24 15.01
CA ASP A 58 26.38 17.92 16.09
C ASP A 58 25.46 18.99 16.69
N TYR A 59 25.55 19.19 17.99
CA TYR A 59 24.88 20.31 18.66
C TYR A 59 25.39 21.65 18.10
N ASN A 60 24.48 22.56 17.76
CA ASN A 60 24.80 23.85 17.15
C ASN A 60 24.06 25.02 17.84
N GLY A 61 23.96 24.97 19.19
CA GLY A 61 23.39 26.04 19.97
C GLY A 61 21.88 25.98 20.15
N THR A 62 21.31 27.09 20.58
CA THR A 62 19.86 27.26 20.81
C THR A 62 19.32 28.48 20.10
N ILE A 63 18.05 28.42 19.72
CA ILE A 63 17.30 29.58 19.21
C ILE A 63 16.17 29.95 20.17
N PRO A 64 15.89 31.24 20.41
CA PRO A 64 14.74 31.65 21.21
C PRO A 64 13.45 31.41 20.43
N VAL A 65 12.50 30.73 21.04
CA VAL A 65 11.14 30.48 20.48
C VAL A 65 10.12 31.15 21.36
N LYS A 66 9.30 32.02 20.77
CA LYS A 66 8.29 32.78 21.49
C LYS A 66 7.34 31.84 22.27
N TYR A 67 7.16 32.08 23.56
CA TYR A 67 6.37 31.30 24.50
C TYR A 67 6.82 29.86 24.78
N LYS A 68 7.97 29.41 24.21
CA LYS A 68 8.48 28.04 24.37
C LYS A 68 9.93 27.98 24.90
N GLY A 69 10.50 29.14 25.23
CA GLY A 69 11.89 29.25 25.72
C GLY A 69 12.92 29.04 24.60
N ASN A 70 14.08 28.49 24.95
CA ASN A 70 15.16 28.20 24.01
C ASN A 70 15.00 26.77 23.46
N MET A 71 15.03 26.63 22.15
CA MET A 71 14.99 25.33 21.46
C MET A 71 16.40 24.98 20.97
N GLU A 72 16.83 23.75 21.25
CA GLU A 72 18.09 23.23 20.77
C GLU A 72 18.07 23.04 19.24
N MET A 73 19.21 23.37 18.65
CA MET A 73 19.46 23.24 17.22
C MET A 73 20.66 22.33 16.99
N LEU A 74 20.56 21.43 16.02
CA LEU A 74 21.60 20.51 15.64
C LEU A 74 21.93 20.70 14.16
N ARG A 75 23.22 20.53 13.82
CA ARG A 75 23.72 20.57 12.46
C ARG A 75 23.88 19.17 11.91
N ILE A 76 23.30 18.88 10.74
CA ILE A 76 23.50 17.62 10.03
C ILE A 76 24.91 17.63 9.43
N LYS A 77 25.70 16.62 9.78
CA LYS A 77 27.07 16.44 9.27
C LYS A 77 27.12 15.52 8.08
N ARG A 78 26.51 14.36 8.20
CA ARG A 78 26.55 13.32 7.18
C ARG A 78 25.52 12.23 7.45
N ILE A 79 25.23 11.47 6.40
CA ILE A 79 24.50 10.21 6.50
C ILE A 79 25.40 9.21 7.26
N LYS A 80 24.80 8.42 8.15
CA LYS A 80 25.54 7.38 8.89
C LYS A 80 26.15 6.35 7.94
N PRO A 81 27.30 5.75 8.28
CA PRO A 81 28.04 4.86 7.38
C PRO A 81 27.23 3.69 6.80
N GLY A 82 26.28 3.14 7.55
CA GLY A 82 25.41 2.04 7.11
C GLY A 82 24.40 2.43 6.00
N TYR A 83 24.15 3.73 5.82
CA TYR A 83 23.17 4.28 4.89
C TYR A 83 23.79 5.08 3.74
N ALA A 84 25.12 5.13 3.64
CA ALA A 84 25.84 5.90 2.63
C ALA A 84 26.61 4.99 1.67
N VAL A 85 26.67 5.38 0.38
CA VAL A 85 27.50 4.73 -0.65
C VAL A 85 28.96 4.78 -0.26
N ASN A 86 29.46 5.98 0.08
CA ASN A 86 30.80 6.16 0.64
C ASN A 86 30.67 6.37 2.15
N ARG A 87 31.07 5.35 2.93
CA ARG A 87 30.96 5.34 4.38
C ARG A 87 31.76 6.47 5.06
N ARG A 88 32.83 6.97 4.44
CA ARG A 88 33.65 8.05 4.99
C ARG A 88 33.04 9.43 4.73
N GLU A 89 32.53 9.67 3.53
CA GLU A 89 31.96 10.97 3.16
C GLU A 89 30.54 11.17 3.66
N GLY A 90 29.70 10.12 3.58
CA GLY A 90 28.32 10.16 4.04
C GLY A 90 27.45 11.20 3.31
N ARG A 91 27.71 11.46 2.03
CA ARG A 91 27.00 12.49 1.23
C ARG A 91 25.90 11.93 0.35
N LYS A 92 26.09 10.70 -0.15
CA LYS A 92 25.11 10.03 -1.03
C LYS A 92 24.47 8.84 -0.30
N PRO A 93 23.14 8.75 -0.29
CA PRO A 93 22.44 7.59 0.28
C PRO A 93 22.72 6.34 -0.55
N ASN A 94 22.78 5.19 0.12
CA ASN A 94 22.84 3.87 -0.52
C ASN A 94 21.43 3.30 -0.73
N SER A 95 21.36 2.09 -1.31
CA SER A 95 20.08 1.39 -1.55
C SER A 95 19.28 1.17 -0.26
N ILE A 96 19.93 0.79 0.84
CA ILE A 96 19.25 0.57 2.13
C ILE A 96 18.54 1.85 2.60
N PHE A 97 19.20 3.01 2.51
CA PHE A 97 18.55 4.28 2.84
C PHE A 97 17.38 4.57 1.90
N MET A 98 17.56 4.33 0.60
CA MET A 98 16.51 4.59 -0.38
C MET A 98 15.29 3.71 -0.14
N ILE A 99 15.45 2.44 0.21
CA ILE A 99 14.32 1.57 0.55
C ILE A 99 13.58 2.09 1.80
N LYS A 100 14.30 2.48 2.87
CA LYS A 100 13.66 3.11 4.05
C LYS A 100 12.94 4.41 3.71
N TYR A 101 13.48 5.20 2.80
CA TYR A 101 12.82 6.40 2.30
C TYR A 101 11.54 6.06 1.53
N LEU A 102 11.59 5.09 0.62
CA LEU A 102 10.43 4.66 -0.18
C LEU A 102 9.33 4.03 0.69
N LEU A 103 9.68 3.23 1.69
CA LEU A 103 8.71 2.71 2.67
C LEU A 103 7.98 3.84 3.41
N ARG A 104 8.66 4.95 3.68
CA ARG A 104 8.03 6.14 4.25
C ARG A 104 7.13 6.87 3.24
N GLN A 105 7.59 7.00 2.00
CA GLN A 105 6.83 7.61 0.91
C GLN A 105 5.61 6.77 0.49
N PHE A 106 5.66 5.47 0.72
CA PHE A 106 4.54 4.57 0.42
C PHE A 106 3.25 4.99 1.15
N THR A 107 3.34 5.53 2.36
CA THR A 107 2.16 6.02 3.08
C THR A 107 1.46 7.15 2.33
N ASP A 108 2.23 8.12 1.80
CA ASP A 108 1.68 9.24 1.04
C ASP A 108 1.10 8.77 -0.31
N LEU A 109 1.78 7.83 -0.98
CA LEU A 109 1.30 7.19 -2.20
C LEU A 109 0.00 6.42 -1.95
N GLN A 110 -0.05 5.63 -0.88
CA GLN A 110 -1.22 4.84 -0.49
C GLN A 110 -2.41 5.75 -0.22
N GLU A 111 -2.25 6.81 0.57
CA GLU A 111 -3.31 7.78 0.87
C GLU A 111 -3.85 8.40 -0.43
N MET A 112 -2.98 8.83 -1.33
CA MET A 112 -3.36 9.43 -2.60
C MET A 112 -4.15 8.46 -3.50
N ILE A 113 -3.69 7.21 -3.65
CA ILE A 113 -4.36 6.24 -4.53
C ILE A 113 -5.67 5.76 -3.91
N LEU A 114 -5.72 5.50 -2.59
CA LEU A 114 -6.97 5.10 -1.92
C LEU A 114 -8.04 6.21 -1.98
N ASP A 115 -7.67 7.49 -1.85
CA ASP A 115 -8.58 8.63 -2.04
C ASP A 115 -9.14 8.69 -3.47
N ARG A 116 -8.34 8.35 -4.46
CA ARG A 116 -8.79 8.23 -5.85
C ARG A 116 -9.73 7.04 -6.05
N LEU A 117 -9.37 5.87 -5.52
CA LEU A 117 -10.22 4.68 -5.58
C LEU A 117 -11.61 4.97 -4.98
N GLU A 118 -11.66 5.62 -3.80
CA GLU A 118 -12.93 5.98 -3.16
C GLU A 118 -13.80 6.89 -4.02
N LYS A 119 -13.19 7.80 -4.80
CA LYS A 119 -13.91 8.79 -5.64
C LYS A 119 -14.23 8.30 -7.04
N GLU A 120 -13.40 7.47 -7.62
CA GLU A 120 -13.41 7.16 -9.05
C GLU A 120 -13.87 5.72 -9.36
N LEU A 121 -13.86 4.80 -8.40
CA LEU A 121 -14.39 3.46 -8.63
C LEU A 121 -15.90 3.49 -8.91
N PRO A 122 -16.39 2.71 -9.88
CA PRO A 122 -17.82 2.53 -10.11
C PRO A 122 -18.57 2.06 -8.85
N ALA A 123 -19.68 2.68 -8.53
CA ALA A 123 -20.45 2.43 -7.29
C ALA A 123 -20.99 0.99 -7.15
N HIS A 124 -21.04 0.23 -8.23
CA HIS A 124 -21.48 -1.16 -8.25
C HIS A 124 -20.34 -2.17 -7.97
N LEU A 125 -19.12 -1.72 -7.76
CA LEU A 125 -18.00 -2.58 -7.36
C LEU A 125 -18.01 -2.77 -5.83
N TYR A 126 -18.82 -3.75 -5.39
CA TYR A 126 -18.99 -4.03 -3.96
C TYR A 126 -17.83 -4.84 -3.36
N TYR A 127 -17.13 -5.63 -4.18
CA TYR A 127 -15.96 -6.41 -3.79
C TYR A 127 -14.65 -5.71 -4.13
N HIS A 128 -14.46 -5.30 -5.40
CA HIS A 128 -13.25 -4.60 -5.86
C HIS A 128 -13.26 -3.13 -5.42
N ASN A 129 -13.03 -2.89 -4.14
CA ASN A 129 -13.15 -1.59 -3.48
C ASN A 129 -11.93 -1.27 -2.60
N VAL A 130 -11.92 -0.08 -1.99
CA VAL A 130 -10.85 0.38 -1.09
C VAL A 130 -10.54 -0.62 0.03
N LYS A 131 -11.56 -1.30 0.59
CA LYS A 131 -11.35 -2.29 1.66
C LYS A 131 -10.57 -3.50 1.15
N HIS A 132 -10.93 -4.03 -0.02
CA HIS A 132 -10.20 -5.14 -0.64
C HIS A 132 -8.74 -4.76 -0.90
N THR A 133 -8.50 -3.60 -1.49
CA THR A 133 -7.13 -3.10 -1.72
C THR A 133 -6.31 -3.04 -0.42
N ILE A 134 -6.89 -2.51 0.67
CA ILE A 134 -6.22 -2.46 1.99
C ILE A 134 -5.95 -3.87 2.53
N ASP A 135 -6.92 -4.78 2.42
CA ASP A 135 -6.78 -6.17 2.85
C ASP A 135 -5.61 -6.83 2.10
N VAL A 136 -5.52 -6.68 0.77
CA VAL A 136 -4.44 -7.26 -0.06
C VAL A 136 -3.08 -6.66 0.29
N ILE A 137 -2.97 -5.34 0.52
CA ILE A 137 -1.72 -4.69 0.97
C ILE A 137 -1.23 -5.32 2.29
N ASN A 138 -2.14 -5.51 3.25
CA ASN A 138 -1.79 -6.06 4.56
C ASN A 138 -1.38 -7.54 4.45
N GLN A 139 -2.06 -8.32 3.61
CA GLN A 139 -1.72 -9.73 3.42
C GLN A 139 -0.42 -9.90 2.63
N ALA A 140 -0.17 -9.08 1.63
CA ALA A 140 1.09 -9.08 0.89
C ALA A 140 2.30 -8.78 1.80
N GLU A 141 2.14 -7.84 2.74
CA GLU A 141 3.17 -7.55 3.76
C GLU A 141 3.35 -8.71 4.73
N LEU A 142 2.25 -9.29 5.25
CA LEU A 142 2.27 -10.38 6.21
C LEU A 142 2.89 -11.65 5.61
N ILE A 143 2.42 -12.06 4.43
CA ILE A 143 2.94 -13.24 3.74
C ILE A 143 4.40 -13.01 3.33
N GLY A 144 4.72 -11.81 2.82
CA GLY A 144 6.09 -11.45 2.44
C GLY A 144 7.08 -11.61 3.60
N TYR A 145 6.77 -11.07 4.77
CA TYR A 145 7.61 -11.28 5.95
C TYR A 145 7.62 -12.74 6.43
N GLY A 146 6.50 -13.45 6.31
CA GLY A 146 6.41 -14.88 6.63
C GLY A 146 7.31 -15.74 5.75
N GLU A 147 7.44 -15.42 4.47
CA GLU A 147 8.33 -16.06 3.50
C GLU A 147 9.79 -15.56 3.59
N GLY A 148 10.08 -14.60 4.47
CA GLY A 148 11.43 -14.11 4.73
C GLY A 148 12.01 -13.22 3.64
N VAL A 149 11.18 -12.57 2.83
CA VAL A 149 11.66 -11.61 1.82
C VAL A 149 12.13 -10.31 2.49
N ASP A 150 13.00 -9.58 1.82
CA ASP A 150 13.58 -8.34 2.35
C ASP A 150 12.63 -7.14 2.26
N ASP A 151 13.03 -6.02 2.87
CA ASP A 151 12.25 -4.78 2.90
C ASP A 151 11.95 -4.21 1.50
N GLU A 152 12.82 -4.45 0.51
CA GLU A 152 12.58 -4.00 -0.87
C GLU A 152 11.49 -4.82 -1.51
N ALA A 153 11.55 -6.13 -1.39
CA ALA A 153 10.52 -7.03 -1.89
C ALA A 153 9.15 -6.75 -1.24
N VAL A 154 9.11 -6.50 0.08
CA VAL A 154 7.88 -6.11 0.78
C VAL A 154 7.34 -4.78 0.23
N LEU A 155 8.20 -3.79 -0.03
CA LEU A 155 7.79 -2.52 -0.65
C LEU A 155 7.16 -2.74 -2.02
N LEU A 156 7.79 -3.58 -2.88
CA LEU A 156 7.27 -3.88 -4.21
C LEU A 156 5.91 -4.60 -4.13
N LEU A 157 5.76 -5.58 -3.25
CA LEU A 157 4.51 -6.30 -2.99
C LEU A 157 3.39 -5.36 -2.55
N LYS A 158 3.64 -4.52 -1.55
CA LYS A 158 2.65 -3.54 -1.06
C LYS A 158 2.24 -2.55 -2.16
N THR A 159 3.21 -2.13 -2.97
CA THR A 159 2.94 -1.19 -4.07
C THR A 159 2.15 -1.89 -5.19
N ALA A 160 2.48 -3.12 -5.54
CA ALA A 160 1.69 -3.91 -6.50
C ALA A 160 0.26 -4.13 -6.00
N ALA A 161 0.08 -4.50 -4.71
CA ALA A 161 -1.21 -4.64 -4.08
C ALA A 161 -2.06 -3.35 -4.08
N LEU A 162 -1.42 -2.18 -3.98
CA LEU A 162 -2.11 -0.90 -4.07
C LEU A 162 -2.69 -0.63 -5.47
N PHE A 163 -2.04 -1.15 -6.52
CA PHE A 163 -2.41 -0.87 -7.91
C PHE A 163 -3.11 -2.05 -8.62
N HIS A 164 -3.16 -3.29 -8.05
CA HIS A 164 -3.61 -4.48 -8.76
C HIS A 164 -5.02 -4.32 -9.34
N ASP A 165 -5.94 -3.76 -8.56
CA ASP A 165 -7.32 -3.50 -8.93
C ASP A 165 -7.60 -2.03 -9.28
N ALA A 166 -6.60 -1.14 -9.18
CA ALA A 166 -6.78 0.28 -9.47
C ALA A 166 -7.26 0.53 -10.91
N GLY A 167 -6.97 -0.38 -11.82
CA GLY A 167 -7.44 -0.31 -13.20
C GLY A 167 -8.96 -0.35 -13.37
N HIS A 168 -9.71 -0.81 -12.36
CA HIS A 168 -11.17 -0.74 -12.35
C HIS A 168 -11.73 0.69 -12.41
N MET A 169 -10.94 1.71 -12.07
CA MET A 169 -11.29 3.12 -12.34
C MET A 169 -11.40 3.43 -13.84
N ILE A 170 -10.77 2.61 -14.70
CA ILE A 170 -10.73 2.81 -16.17
C ILE A 170 -11.65 1.80 -16.85
N GLY A 171 -11.62 0.54 -16.46
CA GLY A 171 -12.45 -0.50 -17.05
C GLY A 171 -12.41 -1.79 -16.26
N TYR A 172 -13.49 -2.57 -16.37
CA TYR A 172 -13.61 -3.85 -15.64
C TYR A 172 -12.72 -4.92 -16.28
N ASP A 173 -12.79 -5.07 -17.60
CA ASP A 173 -11.97 -6.02 -18.33
C ASP A 173 -10.55 -5.46 -18.51
N ASN A 174 -9.55 -6.34 -18.33
CA ASN A 174 -8.13 -5.98 -18.38
C ASN A 174 -7.70 -4.94 -17.30
N HIS A 175 -8.34 -4.95 -16.14
CA HIS A 175 -8.05 -4.00 -15.07
C HIS A 175 -6.60 -4.10 -14.58
N GLU A 176 -5.98 -5.28 -14.59
CA GLU A 176 -4.58 -5.47 -14.25
C GLU A 176 -3.67 -4.68 -15.20
N PHE A 177 -3.94 -4.73 -16.51
CA PHE A 177 -3.21 -3.92 -17.47
C PHE A 177 -3.37 -2.41 -17.19
N TYR A 178 -4.59 -1.93 -16.95
CA TYR A 178 -4.81 -0.53 -16.57
C TYR A 178 -4.14 -0.18 -15.24
N GLY A 179 -4.11 -1.09 -14.28
CA GLY A 179 -3.36 -0.97 -13.04
C GLY A 179 -1.87 -0.72 -13.29
N THR A 180 -1.25 -1.45 -14.25
CA THR A 180 0.15 -1.21 -14.64
C THR A 180 0.36 0.15 -15.27
N GLN A 181 -0.59 0.67 -16.05
CA GLN A 181 -0.48 2.01 -16.65
C GLN A 181 -0.52 3.09 -15.56
N LEU A 182 -1.41 2.96 -14.58
CA LEU A 182 -1.47 3.85 -13.43
C LEU A 182 -0.17 3.79 -12.60
N ALA A 183 0.36 2.60 -12.34
CA ALA A 183 1.64 2.45 -11.65
C ALA A 183 2.78 3.17 -12.38
N LYS A 184 2.89 3.01 -13.71
CA LYS A 184 3.89 3.71 -14.54
C LYS A 184 3.72 5.23 -14.54
N GLU A 185 2.50 5.72 -14.43
CA GLU A 185 2.20 7.16 -14.36
C GLU A 185 2.62 7.77 -13.02
N TYR A 186 2.29 7.12 -11.89
CA TYR A 186 2.44 7.72 -10.56
C TYR A 186 3.80 7.45 -9.90
N LEU A 187 4.35 6.24 -10.03
CA LEU A 187 5.52 5.81 -9.28
C LEU A 187 6.80 6.64 -9.54
N PRO A 188 7.06 7.19 -10.74
CA PRO A 188 8.23 8.05 -10.94
C PRO A 188 8.25 9.30 -10.05
N ALA A 189 7.08 9.90 -9.77
CA ALA A 189 6.95 11.05 -8.87
C ALA A 189 7.33 10.70 -7.43
N PHE A 190 7.11 9.45 -7.02
CA PHE A 190 7.46 8.89 -5.72
C PHE A 190 8.87 8.28 -5.68
N LYS A 191 9.72 8.53 -6.69
CA LYS A 191 11.14 8.14 -6.74
C LYS A 191 11.41 6.64 -6.88
N TYR A 192 10.44 5.85 -7.31
CA TYR A 192 10.69 4.49 -7.76
C TYR A 192 11.55 4.54 -9.04
N ASN A 193 12.54 3.66 -9.13
CA ASN A 193 13.33 3.51 -10.35
C ASN A 193 12.62 2.59 -11.36
N GLN A 194 13.10 2.55 -12.61
CA GLN A 194 12.45 1.80 -13.67
C GLN A 194 12.39 0.30 -13.38
N GLU A 195 13.46 -0.30 -12.83
CA GLU A 195 13.47 -1.72 -12.46
C GLU A 195 12.40 -2.06 -11.43
N GLN A 196 12.22 -1.19 -10.41
CA GLN A 196 11.17 -1.37 -9.41
C GLN A 196 9.77 -1.26 -10.03
N ILE A 197 9.58 -0.30 -10.95
CA ILE A 197 8.30 -0.10 -11.65
C ILE A 197 7.97 -1.31 -12.52
N ASP A 198 8.95 -1.83 -13.26
CA ASP A 198 8.75 -3.01 -14.11
C ASP A 198 8.37 -4.24 -13.27
N ARG A 199 9.08 -4.49 -12.17
CA ARG A 199 8.75 -5.58 -11.23
C ARG A 199 7.37 -5.41 -10.58
N ILE A 200 6.96 -4.20 -10.23
CA ILE A 200 5.61 -3.92 -9.71
C ILE A 200 4.57 -4.25 -10.78
N CYS A 201 4.81 -3.89 -12.03
CA CYS A 201 3.91 -4.22 -13.13
C CYS A 201 3.77 -5.73 -13.34
N ASP A 202 4.89 -6.49 -13.26
CA ASP A 202 4.86 -7.95 -13.36
C ASP A 202 4.02 -8.55 -12.22
N LEU A 203 4.17 -8.05 -10.99
CA LEU A 203 3.38 -8.50 -9.84
C LEU A 203 1.88 -8.17 -9.98
N ILE A 204 1.52 -7.01 -10.54
CA ILE A 204 0.13 -6.68 -10.85
C ILE A 204 -0.43 -7.66 -11.89
N MET A 205 0.30 -7.93 -12.96
CA MET A 205 -0.14 -8.87 -13.99
C MET A 205 -0.26 -10.32 -13.50
N ALA A 206 0.50 -10.71 -12.48
CA ALA A 206 0.45 -12.05 -11.90
C ALA A 206 -0.87 -12.36 -11.18
N THR A 207 -1.67 -11.35 -10.79
CA THR A 207 -3.01 -11.55 -10.18
C THR A 207 -4.08 -11.96 -11.20
N GLN A 208 -3.77 -11.87 -12.49
CA GLN A 208 -4.71 -12.23 -13.55
C GLN A 208 -5.18 -13.69 -13.41
N THR A 209 -6.50 -13.88 -13.47
CA THR A 209 -7.12 -15.20 -13.27
C THR A 209 -7.24 -15.97 -14.61
N PRO A 210 -6.83 -17.25 -14.68
CA PRO A 210 -6.28 -18.10 -13.61
C PRO A 210 -4.82 -17.75 -13.32
N PRO A 211 -4.40 -17.65 -12.04
CA PRO A 211 -3.05 -17.25 -11.67
C PRO A 211 -2.03 -18.33 -12.08
N ASN A 212 -0.89 -17.88 -12.60
CA ASN A 212 0.25 -18.74 -12.99
C ASN A 212 1.58 -18.10 -12.54
N PRO A 213 1.83 -17.99 -11.22
CA PRO A 213 3.01 -17.31 -10.72
C PRO A 213 4.31 -18.10 -11.00
N GLU A 214 5.34 -17.41 -11.50
CA GLU A 214 6.62 -17.99 -11.89
C GLU A 214 7.69 -17.88 -10.77
N ASN A 215 7.58 -16.89 -9.89
CA ASN A 215 8.55 -16.64 -8.83
C ASN A 215 7.86 -16.42 -7.48
N LEU A 216 8.68 -16.33 -6.41
CA LEU A 216 8.17 -16.20 -5.03
C LEU A 216 7.31 -14.96 -4.82
N LEU A 217 7.68 -13.79 -5.38
CA LEU A 217 6.93 -12.56 -5.17
C LEU A 217 5.55 -12.61 -5.86
N GLU A 218 5.49 -13.19 -7.05
CA GLU A 218 4.21 -13.42 -7.73
C GLU A 218 3.32 -14.40 -6.95
N LYS A 219 3.90 -15.47 -6.38
CA LYS A 219 3.18 -16.40 -5.49
C LYS A 219 2.59 -15.68 -4.29
N ILE A 220 3.38 -14.83 -3.64
CA ILE A 220 2.92 -14.02 -2.50
C ILE A 220 1.79 -13.09 -2.93
N MET A 221 1.90 -12.46 -4.10
CA MET A 221 0.88 -11.53 -4.58
C MET A 221 -0.44 -12.24 -4.91
N CYS A 222 -0.40 -13.40 -5.58
CA CYS A 222 -1.58 -14.23 -5.86
C CYS A 222 -2.25 -14.72 -4.56
N ASP A 223 -1.45 -15.16 -3.58
CA ASP A 223 -1.96 -15.63 -2.30
C ASP A 223 -2.57 -14.48 -1.47
N ALA A 224 -2.00 -13.30 -1.55
CA ALA A 224 -2.51 -12.11 -0.86
C ALA A 224 -3.86 -11.65 -1.41
N ASP A 225 -4.02 -11.66 -2.72
CA ASP A 225 -5.27 -11.28 -3.40
C ASP A 225 -6.41 -12.25 -3.06
N LEU A 226 -6.11 -13.55 -3.03
CA LEU A 226 -7.08 -14.61 -2.74
C LEU A 226 -7.08 -15.08 -1.27
N ASP A 227 -6.47 -14.33 -0.36
CA ASP A 227 -6.37 -14.65 1.06
C ASP A 227 -7.76 -14.87 1.70
N TYR A 228 -8.76 -14.11 1.27
CA TYR A 228 -10.12 -14.16 1.83
C TYR A 228 -10.76 -15.55 1.73
N LEU A 229 -10.35 -16.40 0.78
CA LEU A 229 -10.87 -17.76 0.61
C LEU A 229 -10.71 -18.64 1.85
N GLY A 230 -9.68 -18.39 2.65
CA GLY A 230 -9.42 -19.10 3.91
C GLY A 230 -9.71 -18.30 5.17
N ARG A 231 -10.37 -17.14 5.08
CA ARG A 231 -10.69 -16.28 6.22
C ARG A 231 -12.02 -16.68 6.86
N SER A 232 -12.22 -16.30 8.11
CA SER A 232 -13.48 -16.54 8.85
C SER A 232 -14.65 -15.71 8.28
N ASP A 233 -14.37 -14.56 7.67
CA ASP A 233 -15.33 -13.67 7.03
C ASP A 233 -15.53 -13.97 5.53
N PHE A 234 -15.16 -15.17 5.06
CA PHE A 234 -15.29 -15.58 3.67
C PHE A 234 -16.69 -15.35 3.10
N ILE A 235 -17.76 -15.80 3.80
CA ILE A 235 -19.13 -15.70 3.28
C ILE A 235 -19.58 -14.24 3.10
N PRO A 236 -19.45 -13.33 4.09
CA PRO A 236 -19.74 -11.92 3.87
C PRO A 236 -18.96 -11.30 2.70
N VAL A 237 -17.66 -11.60 2.58
CA VAL A 237 -16.81 -11.08 1.50
C VAL A 237 -17.23 -11.67 0.15
N SER A 238 -17.46 -12.97 0.07
CA SER A 238 -17.98 -13.65 -1.13
C SER A 238 -19.32 -13.09 -1.59
N ASN A 239 -20.20 -12.71 -0.67
CA ASN A 239 -21.48 -12.12 -1.00
C ASN A 239 -21.34 -10.73 -1.66
N THR A 240 -20.33 -9.95 -1.33
CA THR A 240 -20.10 -8.67 -2.03
C THR A 240 -19.70 -8.89 -3.48
N LEU A 241 -18.92 -9.95 -3.78
CA LEU A 241 -18.59 -10.33 -5.15
C LEU A 241 -19.83 -10.86 -5.91
N TYR A 242 -20.71 -11.61 -5.23
CA TYR A 242 -21.99 -12.03 -5.81
C TYR A 242 -22.84 -10.83 -6.23
N GLU A 243 -23.04 -9.86 -5.35
CA GLU A 243 -23.83 -8.66 -5.67
C GLU A 243 -23.21 -7.84 -6.81
N GLU A 244 -21.88 -7.74 -6.85
CA GLU A 244 -21.15 -7.09 -7.92
C GLU A 244 -21.35 -7.77 -9.28
N LEU A 245 -21.22 -9.10 -9.34
CA LEU A 245 -21.43 -9.87 -10.58
C LEU A 245 -22.89 -9.89 -11.03
N LYS A 246 -23.81 -9.86 -10.08
CA LYS A 246 -25.25 -9.79 -10.36
C LYS A 246 -25.64 -8.45 -10.96
N GLU A 247 -25.10 -7.34 -10.43
CA GLU A 247 -25.33 -6.00 -10.99
C GLU A 247 -24.80 -5.86 -12.43
N GLN A 248 -23.80 -6.67 -12.79
CA GLN A 248 -23.23 -6.74 -14.13
C GLN A 248 -23.91 -7.79 -15.05
N ASP A 249 -25.04 -8.38 -14.66
CA ASP A 249 -25.73 -9.44 -15.38
C ASP A 249 -24.84 -10.69 -15.68
N LYS A 250 -23.79 -10.91 -14.88
CA LYS A 250 -22.85 -12.04 -15.05
C LYS A 250 -23.28 -13.28 -14.31
N ILE A 251 -24.20 -13.15 -13.36
CA ILE A 251 -24.78 -14.25 -12.57
C ILE A 251 -26.24 -13.95 -12.26
N ASN A 252 -27.10 -15.01 -12.25
CA ASN A 252 -28.52 -14.79 -12.11
C ASN A 252 -29.01 -14.91 -10.65
N ASP A 253 -28.52 -15.93 -9.94
CA ASP A 253 -29.01 -16.24 -8.59
C ASP A 253 -27.89 -16.77 -7.68
N LEU A 254 -28.22 -16.82 -6.38
CA LEU A 254 -27.29 -17.26 -5.35
C LEU A 254 -26.87 -18.74 -5.48
N ASN A 255 -27.72 -19.59 -6.06
CA ASN A 255 -27.38 -20.99 -6.25
C ASN A 255 -26.39 -21.21 -7.38
N GLU A 256 -26.52 -20.45 -8.48
CA GLU A 256 -25.53 -20.38 -9.55
C GLU A 256 -24.19 -19.87 -9.00
N TRP A 257 -24.24 -18.81 -8.20
CA TRP A 257 -23.05 -18.28 -7.49
C TRP A 257 -22.39 -19.33 -6.62
N ASN A 258 -23.15 -20.01 -5.75
CA ASN A 258 -22.60 -21.04 -4.86
C ASN A 258 -21.92 -22.18 -5.65
N LYS A 259 -22.47 -22.57 -6.79
CA LYS A 259 -21.84 -23.58 -7.66
C LYS A 259 -20.55 -23.07 -8.30
N LEU A 260 -20.55 -21.82 -8.77
CA LEU A 260 -19.37 -21.17 -9.36
C LEU A 260 -18.25 -21.03 -8.35
N GLN A 261 -18.54 -20.47 -7.16
CA GLN A 261 -17.54 -20.31 -6.12
C GLN A 261 -17.04 -21.65 -5.56
N LEU A 262 -17.90 -22.68 -5.44
CA LEU A 262 -17.46 -24.02 -5.05
C LEU A 262 -16.44 -24.58 -6.04
N LYS A 263 -16.70 -24.43 -7.35
CA LYS A 263 -15.77 -24.84 -8.41
C LYS A 263 -14.46 -24.10 -8.31
N PHE A 264 -14.49 -22.78 -8.07
CA PHE A 264 -13.31 -21.95 -7.96
C PHE A 264 -12.48 -22.30 -6.73
N ILE A 265 -13.06 -22.25 -5.53
CA ILE A 265 -12.34 -22.49 -4.26
C ILE A 265 -11.79 -23.92 -4.15
N SER A 266 -12.49 -24.92 -4.73
CA SER A 266 -12.01 -26.30 -4.75
C SER A 266 -10.81 -26.55 -5.65
N ARG A 267 -10.59 -25.69 -6.66
CA ARG A 267 -9.43 -25.76 -7.58
C ARG A 267 -8.28 -24.87 -7.13
N HIS A 268 -8.60 -23.86 -6.34
CA HIS A 268 -7.62 -22.94 -5.83
C HIS A 268 -6.62 -23.64 -4.90
N GLN A 269 -5.33 -23.31 -5.06
CA GLN A 269 -4.23 -23.75 -4.19
C GLN A 269 -3.42 -22.52 -3.78
N TYR A 270 -3.09 -22.42 -2.51
CA TYR A 270 -2.11 -21.45 -2.07
C TYR A 270 -0.71 -21.90 -2.50
N PHE A 271 0.13 -20.94 -2.85
CA PHE A 271 1.47 -21.18 -3.42
C PHE A 271 2.58 -21.10 -2.38
N THR A 272 2.37 -20.35 -1.28
CA THR A 272 3.37 -20.11 -0.25
C THR A 272 3.09 -20.91 1.02
N GLU A 273 4.15 -21.29 1.75
CA GLU A 273 4.01 -22.01 3.02
C GLU A 273 3.25 -21.19 4.07
N THR A 274 3.48 -19.89 4.09
CA THR A 274 2.80 -18.96 5.00
C THR A 274 1.29 -18.95 4.76
N ALA A 275 0.85 -18.78 3.51
CA ALA A 275 -0.58 -18.77 3.18
C ALA A 275 -1.23 -20.15 3.41
N LEU A 276 -0.56 -21.24 3.06
CA LEU A 276 -0.99 -22.60 3.36
C LEU A 276 -1.22 -22.78 4.86
N SER A 277 -0.25 -22.41 5.68
CA SER A 277 -0.33 -22.53 7.15
C SER A 277 -1.47 -21.70 7.74
N LEU A 278 -1.70 -20.49 7.22
CA LEU A 278 -2.70 -19.58 7.76
C LEU A 278 -4.12 -19.89 7.30
N ARG A 279 -4.31 -20.41 6.08
CA ARG A 279 -5.61 -20.37 5.37
C ARG A 279 -6.17 -21.73 4.97
N GLU A 280 -5.33 -22.74 4.70
CA GLU A 280 -5.79 -24.00 4.09
C GLU A 280 -6.86 -24.72 4.93
N VAL A 281 -6.67 -24.82 6.24
CA VAL A 281 -7.62 -25.49 7.15
C VAL A 281 -9.00 -24.82 7.12
N ASN A 282 -9.03 -23.50 7.11
CA ASN A 282 -10.28 -22.75 7.07
C ASN A 282 -10.91 -22.79 5.67
N LYS A 283 -10.10 -22.74 4.60
CA LYS A 283 -10.57 -22.89 3.22
C LYS A 283 -11.34 -24.20 3.05
N GLN A 284 -10.84 -25.31 3.59
CA GLN A 284 -11.56 -26.59 3.55
C GLN A 284 -12.91 -26.52 4.27
N LYS A 285 -13.01 -25.83 5.41
CA LYS A 285 -14.28 -25.59 6.10
C LYS A 285 -15.25 -24.75 5.26
N GLN A 286 -14.77 -23.76 4.51
CA GLN A 286 -15.60 -22.96 3.62
C GLN A 286 -16.14 -23.80 2.46
N ILE A 287 -15.34 -24.70 1.89
CA ILE A 287 -15.77 -25.64 0.85
C ILE A 287 -16.95 -26.49 1.37
N GLU A 288 -16.85 -27.09 2.56
CA GLU A 288 -17.94 -27.88 3.16
C GLU A 288 -19.19 -27.02 3.42
N ARG A 289 -18.99 -25.77 3.87
CA ARG A 289 -20.11 -24.85 4.09
C ARG A 289 -20.84 -24.51 2.80
N ILE A 290 -20.14 -24.24 1.70
CA ILE A 290 -20.77 -23.96 0.40
C ILE A 290 -21.55 -25.22 -0.11
N LYS A 291 -20.98 -26.43 0.04
CA LYS A 291 -21.65 -27.65 -0.34
C LYS A 291 -23.01 -27.79 0.38
N SER A 292 -23.05 -27.58 1.70
CA SER A 292 -24.30 -27.64 2.47
C SER A 292 -25.34 -26.57 2.05
N LEU A 293 -24.88 -25.37 1.61
CA LEU A 293 -25.78 -24.34 1.07
C LEU A 293 -26.42 -24.76 -0.27
N ILE A 294 -25.68 -25.47 -1.12
CA ILE A 294 -26.21 -26.00 -2.39
C ILE A 294 -27.21 -27.14 -2.16
N GLU A 295 -26.91 -28.09 -1.26
CA GLU A 295 -27.76 -29.23 -0.92
C GLU A 295 -29.06 -28.78 -0.27
N GLY A 296 -29.01 -27.86 0.70
CA GLY A 296 -30.21 -27.34 1.38
C GLY A 296 -31.19 -26.60 0.44
N ASN A 297 -30.68 -25.96 -0.62
CA ASN A 297 -31.51 -25.34 -1.65
C ASN A 297 -32.14 -26.40 -2.62
N GLY A 298 -31.50 -27.57 -2.77
CA GLY A 298 -32.02 -28.68 -3.59
C GLY A 298 -33.23 -29.38 -2.99
N ASP A 299 -33.31 -29.46 -1.65
CA ASP A 299 -34.45 -30.09 -0.96
C ASP A 299 -35.67 -29.17 -0.88
N ALA A 300 -35.47 -27.85 -0.79
CA ALA A 300 -36.57 -26.88 -0.80
C ALA A 300 -37.33 -26.86 -2.14
N SER A 301 -36.67 -27.14 -3.26
CA SER A 301 -37.27 -27.19 -4.59
C SER A 301 -38.03 -28.50 -4.86
N LYS A 302 -37.79 -29.57 -4.09
CA LYS A 302 -38.49 -30.87 -4.19
C LYS A 302 -39.75 -30.97 -3.32
N SER A 303 -39.92 -30.05 -2.35
CA SER A 303 -41.09 -30.06 -1.45
C SER A 303 -42.28 -29.21 -1.95
N THR A 304 -42.14 -28.56 -3.11
CA THR A 304 -43.15 -27.69 -3.74
C THR A 304 -43.69 -28.22 -5.09
N SER A 305 -43.45 -29.52 -5.39
CA SER A 305 -43.98 -30.18 -6.59
C SER A 305 -45.00 -31.29 -6.24
#